data_a6224f3d4f5e307f9e6bed1baa842a1c
#
_entry.id   a6224f3d4f5e307f9e6bed1baa842a1c
#
_cell.length_a   1.000
_cell.length_b   1.000
_cell.length_c   1.000
_cell.angle_alpha   90.00
_cell.angle_beta   90.00
_cell.angle_gamma   90.00
#
_symmetry.space_group_name_H-M   'P 1'
#
loop_
_entity.id
_entity.type
_entity.pdbx_description
1 polymer ?
#
loop_
_entity_poly.entity_id
_entity_poly.type
_entity_poly.pdbx_seq_one_letter_code
_entity_poly.pdbx_strand_id
1 'polypeptide(L)'
;MLRKTIIVAFALLAACNRSPTVEATNVSGAEVAAKLAAAGAPESFVRAGKWSTMVTIDSMNAPGMPPEAQSAMRKATSNIRAVESCVTPEQAKKPTPEMFNGQTDNCKFAHFKMGGGKIDMDMRCTGDGAGAHVSQKMLITGTYSPDRYAMAMTSTTDTGAPEMGPMTMTMHLDANRIGECNAKKAAG
;
A
#
# COMPACT_ATOMS: atom_id res chain seq x y z
N MET A 1 22.23 -42.23 -52.66
CA MET A 1 21.02 -41.96 -51.88
C MET A 1 21.46 -41.24 -50.63
N LEU A 2 21.29 -39.90 -50.55
CA LEU A 2 21.83 -39.04 -49.49
C LEU A 2 20.66 -38.69 -48.55
N ARG A 3 20.64 -39.28 -47.33
CA ARG A 3 19.65 -39.01 -46.28
C ARG A 3 20.00 -37.66 -45.63
N LYS A 4 19.21 -36.62 -45.87
CA LYS A 4 19.29 -35.33 -45.18
C LYS A 4 18.60 -35.46 -43.81
N THR A 5 19.38 -35.48 -42.74
CA THR A 5 18.90 -35.40 -41.37
C THR A 5 18.60 -33.93 -41.02
N ILE A 6 17.32 -33.59 -40.85
CA ILE A 6 16.88 -32.25 -40.39
C ILE A 6 16.92 -32.28 -38.88
N ILE A 7 17.85 -31.53 -38.29
CA ILE A 7 17.91 -31.28 -36.85
C ILE A 7 16.99 -30.09 -36.59
N VAL A 8 15.81 -30.33 -35.99
CA VAL A 8 14.92 -29.31 -35.49
C VAL A 8 15.43 -28.85 -34.12
N ALA A 9 16.07 -27.70 -34.08
CA ALA A 9 16.45 -27.06 -32.81
C ALA A 9 15.21 -26.51 -32.15
N PHE A 10 14.75 -27.15 -31.08
CA PHE A 10 13.73 -26.63 -30.16
C PHE A 10 14.35 -25.52 -29.30
N ALA A 11 14.13 -24.27 -29.69
CA ALA A 11 14.44 -23.11 -28.84
C ALA A 11 13.41 -23.09 -27.68
N LEU A 12 13.81 -23.53 -26.50
CA LEU A 12 13.07 -23.36 -25.26
C LEU A 12 13.03 -21.86 -24.92
N LEU A 13 11.93 -21.21 -25.28
CA LEU A 13 11.56 -19.89 -24.77
C LEU A 13 11.26 -20.03 -23.27
N ALA A 14 12.27 -19.82 -22.44
CA ALA A 14 12.08 -19.59 -21.03
C ALA A 14 11.37 -18.22 -20.88
N ALA A 15 10.04 -18.22 -20.93
CA ALA A 15 9.21 -17.09 -20.56
C ALA A 15 9.45 -16.85 -19.05
N CYS A 16 10.39 -15.95 -18.73
CA CYS A 16 10.53 -15.41 -17.40
C CYS A 16 9.21 -14.72 -17.05
N ASN A 17 8.40 -15.37 -16.22
CA ASN A 17 7.15 -14.84 -15.70
C ASN A 17 7.48 -13.74 -14.68
N ARG A 18 7.98 -12.60 -15.15
CA ARG A 18 8.20 -11.41 -14.33
C ARG A 18 6.87 -10.70 -14.21
N SER A 19 6.37 -10.57 -12.99
CA SER A 19 5.24 -9.69 -12.72
C SER A 19 5.54 -8.31 -13.31
N PRO A 20 4.58 -7.71 -14.04
CA PRO A 20 4.79 -6.42 -14.67
C PRO A 20 5.13 -5.36 -13.62
N THR A 21 6.04 -4.45 -13.98
CA THR A 21 6.33 -3.28 -13.14
C THR A 21 5.50 -2.11 -13.64
N VAL A 22 4.78 -1.47 -12.72
CA VAL A 22 4.01 -0.25 -12.97
C VAL A 22 4.74 0.91 -12.33
N GLU A 23 5.05 1.94 -13.13
CA GLU A 23 5.65 3.20 -12.66
C GLU A 23 4.77 4.37 -13.11
N ALA A 24 4.67 5.37 -12.24
CA ALA A 24 3.93 6.59 -12.53
C ALA A 24 4.46 7.76 -11.69
N THR A 25 4.35 8.98 -12.22
CA THR A 25 4.73 10.21 -11.53
C THR A 25 3.67 11.28 -11.76
N ASN A 26 3.37 12.07 -10.72
CA ASN A 26 2.37 13.14 -10.75
C ASN A 26 0.98 12.69 -11.23
N VAL A 27 0.53 11.51 -10.81
CA VAL A 27 -0.75 10.92 -11.20
C VAL A 27 -1.73 10.86 -10.03
N SER A 28 -3.01 10.81 -10.35
CA SER A 28 -4.08 10.55 -9.38
C SER A 28 -4.14 9.07 -8.97
N GLY A 29 -4.84 8.78 -7.86
CA GLY A 29 -5.11 7.40 -7.45
C GLY A 29 -5.88 6.60 -8.51
N ALA A 30 -6.82 7.23 -9.21
CA ALA A 30 -7.58 6.59 -10.28
C ALA A 30 -6.68 6.18 -11.47
N GLU A 31 -5.71 7.03 -11.84
CA GLU A 31 -4.75 6.71 -12.91
C GLU A 31 -3.80 5.57 -12.49
N VAL A 32 -3.36 5.55 -11.21
CA VAL A 32 -2.57 4.41 -10.68
C VAL A 32 -3.39 3.13 -10.76
N ALA A 33 -4.64 3.14 -10.29
CA ALA A 33 -5.52 1.98 -10.32
C ALA A 33 -5.74 1.47 -11.76
N ALA A 34 -5.95 2.39 -12.73
CA ALA A 34 -6.10 2.03 -14.14
C ALA A 34 -4.83 1.39 -14.71
N LYS A 35 -3.64 1.93 -14.39
CA LYS A 35 -2.35 1.36 -14.82
C LYS A 35 -2.10 -0.03 -14.23
N LEU A 36 -2.42 -0.23 -12.94
CA LEU A 36 -2.32 -1.53 -12.29
C LEU A 36 -3.26 -2.56 -12.92
N ALA A 37 -4.51 -2.17 -13.19
CA ALA A 37 -5.48 -3.03 -13.86
C ALA A 37 -5.02 -3.43 -15.27
N ALA A 38 -4.53 -2.47 -16.06
CA ALA A 38 -4.03 -2.71 -17.42
C ALA A 38 -2.79 -3.63 -17.43
N ALA A 39 -1.98 -3.60 -16.38
CA ALA A 39 -0.80 -4.45 -16.22
C ALA A 39 -1.13 -5.86 -15.69
N GLY A 40 -2.38 -6.17 -15.35
CA GLY A 40 -2.76 -7.43 -14.70
C GLY A 40 -2.18 -7.60 -13.29
N ALA A 41 -1.73 -6.50 -12.67
CA ALA A 41 -1.07 -6.51 -11.38
C ALA A 41 -1.94 -6.97 -10.20
N PRO A 42 -3.28 -6.77 -10.18
CA PRO A 42 -4.11 -7.12 -9.03
C PRO A 42 -4.03 -8.58 -8.61
N GLU A 43 -3.96 -9.51 -9.55
CA GLU A 43 -3.94 -10.96 -9.24
C GLU A 43 -2.66 -11.42 -8.54
N SER A 44 -1.59 -10.64 -8.64
CA SER A 44 -0.29 -10.93 -8.01
C SER A 44 -0.03 -10.14 -6.73
N PHE A 45 -0.89 -9.18 -6.38
CA PHE A 45 -0.67 -8.29 -5.24
C PHE A 45 -1.09 -8.94 -3.92
N VAL A 46 -2.36 -9.28 -3.78
CA VAL A 46 -2.90 -9.97 -2.60
C VAL A 46 -3.92 -11.00 -3.03
N ARG A 47 -3.92 -12.15 -2.36
CA ARG A 47 -4.92 -13.19 -2.56
C ARG A 47 -6.14 -12.92 -1.68
N ALA A 48 -7.34 -13.20 -2.20
CA ALA A 48 -8.56 -13.20 -1.42
C ALA A 48 -8.44 -14.14 -0.22
N GLY A 49 -9.08 -13.77 0.88
CA GLY A 49 -9.07 -14.58 2.10
C GLY A 49 -9.00 -13.74 3.37
N LYS A 50 -8.87 -14.44 4.47
CA LYS A 50 -8.73 -13.85 5.80
C LYS A 50 -7.28 -13.44 6.03
N TRP A 51 -7.09 -12.19 6.44
CA TRP A 51 -5.79 -11.59 6.70
C TRP A 51 -5.66 -11.17 8.15
N SER A 52 -4.47 -11.30 8.69
CA SER A 52 -4.06 -10.74 9.98
C SER A 52 -3.00 -9.67 9.72
N THR A 53 -3.29 -8.42 10.09
CA THR A 53 -2.40 -7.28 9.92
C THR A 53 -1.96 -6.77 11.27
N MET A 54 -0.66 -6.75 11.51
CA MET A 54 -0.03 -6.08 12.65
C MET A 54 0.43 -4.69 12.22
N VAL A 55 0.03 -3.68 12.98
CA VAL A 55 0.52 -2.30 12.81
C VAL A 55 1.38 -1.97 14.01
N THR A 56 2.62 -1.54 13.77
CA THR A 56 3.55 -1.08 14.79
C THR A 56 3.90 0.36 14.52
N ILE A 57 3.67 1.24 15.49
CA ILE A 57 4.10 2.64 15.43
C ILE A 57 5.50 2.74 16.02
N ASP A 58 6.47 3.05 15.18
CA ASP A 58 7.89 3.14 15.58
C ASP A 58 8.20 4.47 16.25
N SER A 59 7.69 5.55 15.67
CA SER A 59 7.89 6.89 16.21
C SER A 59 6.74 7.83 15.88
N MET A 60 6.55 8.80 16.76
CA MET A 60 5.64 9.92 16.57
C MET A 60 6.34 11.19 17.06
N ASN A 61 6.43 12.18 16.19
CA ASN A 61 6.97 13.49 16.49
C ASN A 61 5.92 14.57 16.20
N ALA A 62 5.54 15.32 17.23
CA ALA A 62 4.57 16.41 17.16
C ALA A 62 5.12 17.60 17.96
N PRO A 63 6.02 18.42 17.38
CA PRO A 63 6.82 19.40 18.12
C PRO A 63 5.99 20.45 18.87
N GLY A 64 4.80 20.81 18.36
CA GLY A 64 3.89 21.74 19.05
C GLY A 64 3.00 21.12 20.12
N MET A 65 3.09 19.81 20.32
CA MET A 65 2.24 19.12 21.31
C MET A 65 2.94 19.06 22.68
N PRO A 66 2.24 19.37 23.79
CA PRO A 66 2.79 19.22 25.13
C PRO A 66 3.33 17.81 25.40
N PRO A 67 4.43 17.66 26.16
CA PRO A 67 5.06 16.35 26.40
C PRO A 67 4.12 15.30 27.01
N GLU A 68 3.19 15.72 27.87
CA GLU A 68 2.18 14.86 28.49
C GLU A 68 1.22 14.29 27.44
N ALA A 69 0.76 15.12 26.50
CA ALA A 69 -0.11 14.71 25.41
C ALA A 69 0.62 13.76 24.45
N GLN A 70 1.90 14.03 24.11
CA GLN A 70 2.72 13.11 23.32
C GLN A 70 2.89 11.75 24.02
N SER A 71 3.10 11.76 25.36
CA SER A 71 3.24 10.54 26.16
C SER A 71 1.94 9.73 26.19
N ALA A 72 0.79 10.41 26.37
CA ALA A 72 -0.52 9.77 26.34
C ALA A 72 -0.81 9.12 24.99
N MET A 73 -0.50 9.82 23.89
CA MET A 73 -0.69 9.31 22.54
C MET A 73 0.19 8.10 22.26
N ARG A 74 1.48 8.13 22.64
CA ARG A 74 2.37 6.96 22.52
C ARG A 74 1.83 5.75 23.29
N LYS A 75 1.32 5.94 24.51
CA LYS A 75 0.71 4.86 25.30
C LYS A 75 -0.54 4.30 24.62
N ALA A 76 -1.40 5.16 24.09
CA ALA A 76 -2.62 4.74 23.40
C ALA A 76 -2.30 3.91 22.14
N THR A 77 -1.24 4.26 21.41
CA THR A 77 -0.85 3.61 20.16
C THR A 77 0.04 2.38 20.35
N SER A 78 0.69 2.21 21.51
CA SER A 78 1.53 1.04 21.81
C SER A 78 0.76 -0.28 21.98
N ASN A 79 -0.56 -0.23 22.14
CA ASN A 79 -1.43 -1.40 22.35
C ASN A 79 -2.19 -1.84 21.08
N ILE A 80 -1.68 -1.50 19.88
CA ILE A 80 -2.32 -1.93 18.63
C ILE A 80 -2.20 -3.44 18.51
N ARG A 81 -3.36 -4.12 18.53
CA ARG A 81 -3.46 -5.57 18.32
C ARG A 81 -3.51 -5.87 16.84
N ALA A 82 -3.16 -7.10 16.48
CA ALA A 82 -3.38 -7.58 15.14
C ALA A 82 -4.86 -7.43 14.74
N VAL A 83 -5.11 -6.81 13.59
CA VAL A 83 -6.45 -6.63 13.03
C VAL A 83 -6.68 -7.73 12.02
N GLU A 84 -7.78 -8.46 12.19
CA GLU A 84 -8.22 -9.43 11.22
C GLU A 84 -9.21 -8.79 10.24
N SER A 85 -8.98 -8.96 8.96
CA SER A 85 -9.83 -8.48 7.88
C SER A 85 -10.09 -9.58 6.85
N CYS A 86 -11.11 -9.39 6.04
CA CYS A 86 -11.43 -10.28 4.94
C CYS A 86 -11.29 -9.52 3.63
N VAL A 87 -10.40 -10.00 2.75
CA VAL A 87 -10.27 -9.51 1.38
C VAL A 87 -11.12 -10.40 0.48
N THR A 88 -12.16 -9.83 -0.13
CA THR A 88 -13.02 -10.58 -1.05
C THR A 88 -12.33 -10.82 -2.40
N PRO A 89 -12.79 -11.79 -3.21
CA PRO A 89 -12.26 -11.99 -4.57
C PRO A 89 -12.37 -10.74 -5.45
N GLU A 90 -13.41 -9.93 -5.27
CA GLU A 90 -13.63 -8.68 -5.99
C GLU A 90 -12.60 -7.63 -5.58
N GLN A 91 -12.34 -7.49 -4.28
CA GLN A 91 -11.32 -6.58 -3.74
C GLN A 91 -9.92 -7.00 -4.16
N ALA A 92 -9.62 -8.30 -4.17
CA ALA A 92 -8.33 -8.81 -4.61
C ALA A 92 -8.05 -8.54 -6.10
N LYS A 93 -9.10 -8.52 -6.94
CA LYS A 93 -9.00 -8.24 -8.39
C LYS A 93 -8.96 -6.76 -8.74
N LYS A 94 -9.45 -5.90 -7.86
CA LYS A 94 -9.50 -4.46 -8.09
C LYS A 94 -8.78 -3.77 -6.94
N PRO A 95 -7.53 -3.31 -7.13
CA PRO A 95 -6.96 -2.38 -6.19
C PRO A 95 -7.89 -1.16 -6.15
N THR A 96 -8.67 -1.06 -5.08
CA THR A 96 -9.58 0.06 -4.92
C THR A 96 -8.79 1.26 -4.39
N PRO A 97 -9.21 2.48 -4.70
CA PRO A 97 -8.62 3.68 -4.13
C PRO A 97 -8.56 3.66 -2.59
N GLU A 98 -9.51 2.94 -1.96
CA GLU A 98 -9.54 2.76 -0.50
C GLU A 98 -8.32 1.99 0.04
N MET A 99 -7.70 1.11 -0.76
CA MET A 99 -6.42 0.47 -0.39
C MET A 99 -5.28 1.49 -0.26
N PHE A 100 -5.44 2.65 -0.88
CA PHE A 100 -4.51 3.78 -0.81
C PHE A 100 -5.04 4.94 0.05
N ASN A 101 -5.77 4.64 1.14
CA ASN A 101 -6.36 5.61 2.09
C ASN A 101 -7.60 6.38 1.62
N GLY A 102 -8.37 5.92 0.65
CA GLY A 102 -9.74 6.42 0.41
C GLY A 102 -9.93 7.88 -0.02
N GLN A 103 -8.86 8.67 -0.06
CA GLN A 103 -8.92 10.10 -0.37
C GLN A 103 -8.37 10.35 -1.78
N THR A 104 -9.22 10.15 -2.78
CA THR A 104 -8.76 10.09 -4.17
C THR A 104 -8.66 11.44 -4.85
N ASP A 105 -9.54 12.38 -4.54
CA ASP A 105 -9.67 13.60 -5.35
C ASP A 105 -8.63 14.68 -5.02
N ASN A 106 -8.15 14.70 -3.77
CA ASN A 106 -7.19 15.69 -3.29
C ASN A 106 -5.77 15.13 -3.11
N CYS A 107 -5.52 13.89 -3.57
CA CYS A 107 -4.22 13.23 -3.46
C CYS A 107 -3.60 12.97 -4.83
N LYS A 108 -2.28 13.12 -4.89
CA LYS A 108 -1.47 12.77 -6.07
C LYS A 108 -0.29 11.91 -5.65
N PHE A 109 0.04 10.95 -6.46
CA PHE A 109 1.29 10.21 -6.35
C PHE A 109 2.39 11.00 -7.05
N ALA A 110 3.26 11.65 -6.28
CA ALA A 110 4.46 12.27 -6.82
C ALA A 110 5.39 11.20 -7.41
N HIS A 111 5.41 10.02 -6.79
CA HIS A 111 6.08 8.82 -7.27
C HIS A 111 5.26 7.59 -6.92
N PHE A 112 5.17 6.65 -7.85
CA PHE A 112 4.60 5.33 -7.64
C PHE A 112 5.39 4.30 -8.43
N LYS A 113 5.85 3.25 -7.77
CA LYS A 113 6.49 2.10 -8.39
C LYS A 113 6.05 0.83 -7.69
N MET A 114 5.55 -0.12 -8.47
CA MET A 114 5.12 -1.42 -7.98
C MET A 114 5.47 -2.49 -8.99
N GLY A 115 6.15 -3.53 -8.56
CA GLY A 115 6.53 -4.67 -9.40
C GLY A 115 7.60 -5.52 -8.77
N GLY A 116 7.74 -6.78 -9.22
CA GLY A 116 8.74 -7.70 -8.69
C GLY A 116 8.63 -7.95 -7.17
N GLY A 117 7.42 -7.87 -6.60
CA GLY A 117 7.20 -8.03 -5.16
C GLY A 117 7.65 -6.84 -4.31
N LYS A 118 7.88 -5.67 -4.91
CA LYS A 118 8.28 -4.44 -4.22
C LYS A 118 7.31 -3.30 -4.51
N ILE A 119 7.13 -2.43 -3.53
CA ILE A 119 6.34 -1.21 -3.64
C ILE A 119 7.14 -0.02 -3.10
N ASP A 120 7.04 1.12 -3.79
CA ASP A 120 7.66 2.39 -3.43
C ASP A 120 6.72 3.52 -3.88
N MET A 121 6.26 4.36 -2.94
CA MET A 121 5.29 5.41 -3.19
C MET A 121 5.61 6.68 -2.40
N ASP A 122 5.46 7.84 -3.05
CA ASP A 122 5.33 9.18 -2.43
C ASP A 122 3.95 9.73 -2.81
N MET A 123 3.05 9.82 -1.85
CA MET A 123 1.72 10.38 -2.02
C MET A 123 1.61 11.71 -1.28
N ARG A 124 0.97 12.69 -1.90
CA ARG A 124 0.70 14.02 -1.34
C ARG A 124 -0.76 14.35 -1.47
N CYS A 125 -1.35 14.69 -0.35
CA CYS A 125 -2.75 15.10 -0.25
C CYS A 125 -2.82 16.53 0.27
N THR A 126 -3.80 17.28 -0.23
CA THR A 126 -4.13 18.62 0.27
C THR A 126 -5.63 18.68 0.52
N GLY A 127 -6.05 19.41 1.51
CA GLY A 127 -7.46 19.58 1.84
C GLY A 127 -7.67 20.79 2.73
N ASP A 128 -8.91 21.20 2.83
CA ASP A 128 -9.32 22.26 3.77
C ASP A 128 -9.97 21.59 4.99
N GLY A 129 -9.40 21.77 6.15
CA GLY A 129 -9.91 21.22 7.40
C GLY A 129 -9.99 22.31 8.48
N ALA A 130 -11.15 22.43 9.15
CA ALA A 130 -11.37 23.36 10.26
C ALA A 130 -10.95 24.84 9.99
N GLY A 131 -11.02 25.29 8.73
CA GLY A 131 -10.64 26.65 8.32
C GLY A 131 -9.15 26.85 8.05
N ALA A 132 -8.35 25.80 8.04
CA ALA A 132 -6.93 25.81 7.71
C ALA A 132 -6.61 24.85 6.54
N HIS A 133 -5.57 25.18 5.80
CA HIS A 133 -5.07 24.32 4.73
C HIS A 133 -4.29 23.16 5.33
N VAL A 134 -4.77 21.95 5.13
CA VAL A 134 -4.11 20.71 5.63
C VAL A 134 -3.35 20.10 4.48
N SER A 135 -2.09 19.76 4.71
CA SER A 135 -1.30 18.96 3.77
C SER A 135 -0.79 17.69 4.44
N GLN A 136 -0.79 16.60 3.68
CA GLN A 136 -0.24 15.31 4.12
C GLN A 136 0.70 14.76 3.07
N LYS A 137 1.88 14.35 3.50
CA LYS A 137 2.83 13.59 2.71
C LYS A 137 2.95 12.19 3.30
N MET A 138 2.87 11.17 2.45
CA MET A 138 3.00 9.78 2.84
C MET A 138 4.03 9.08 1.97
N LEU A 139 5.05 8.52 2.61
CA LEU A 139 6.06 7.68 1.97
C LEU A 139 5.79 6.24 2.38
N ILE A 140 5.71 5.34 1.42
CA ILE A 140 5.50 3.91 1.66
C ILE A 140 6.51 3.14 0.85
N THR A 141 7.26 2.27 1.52
CA THR A 141 8.13 1.30 0.88
C THR A 141 7.86 -0.07 1.45
N GLY A 142 8.08 -1.13 0.66
CA GLY A 142 7.87 -2.47 1.19
C GLY A 142 7.98 -3.57 0.18
N THR A 143 7.59 -4.75 0.65
CA THR A 143 7.52 -5.97 -0.15
C THR A 143 6.12 -6.57 -0.08
N TYR A 144 5.73 -7.26 -1.12
CA TYR A 144 4.46 -7.97 -1.18
C TYR A 144 4.58 -9.30 -1.93
N SER A 145 3.67 -10.18 -1.62
CA SER A 145 3.41 -11.44 -2.31
C SER A 145 1.91 -11.76 -2.18
N PRO A 146 1.39 -12.76 -2.90
CA PRO A 146 -0.03 -13.10 -2.81
C PRO A 146 -0.54 -13.39 -1.38
N ASP A 147 0.31 -13.84 -0.47
CA ASP A 147 -0.07 -14.26 0.88
C ASP A 147 0.58 -13.45 2.02
N ARG A 148 1.41 -12.46 1.68
CA ARG A 148 2.09 -11.61 2.67
C ARG A 148 2.44 -10.24 2.10
N TYR A 149 2.35 -9.20 2.94
CA TYR A 149 3.03 -7.92 2.68
C TYR A 149 3.68 -7.38 3.96
N ALA A 150 4.77 -6.65 3.77
CA ALA A 150 5.47 -5.92 4.82
C ALA A 150 5.79 -4.52 4.30
N MET A 151 5.32 -3.48 4.98
CA MET A 151 5.44 -2.10 4.54
C MET A 151 5.95 -1.21 5.66
N ALA A 152 6.88 -0.32 5.33
CA ALA A 152 7.27 0.81 6.16
C ALA A 152 6.57 2.06 5.63
N MET A 153 5.97 2.84 6.52
CA MET A 153 5.23 4.04 6.19
C MET A 153 5.72 5.22 7.03
N THR A 154 5.95 6.35 6.37
CA THR A 154 6.18 7.64 7.04
C THR A 154 5.09 8.61 6.59
N SER A 155 4.29 9.10 7.54
CA SER A 155 3.26 10.11 7.30
C SER A 155 3.68 11.42 7.96
N THR A 156 3.68 12.51 7.20
CA THR A 156 3.87 13.87 7.70
C THR A 156 2.61 14.66 7.41
N THR A 157 1.97 15.17 8.43
CA THR A 157 0.74 15.97 8.35
C THR A 157 1.02 17.37 8.87
N ASP A 158 0.74 18.38 8.05
CA ASP A 158 0.73 19.78 8.44
C ASP A 158 -0.72 20.28 8.45
N THR A 159 -1.18 20.72 9.62
CA THR A 159 -2.54 21.21 9.81
C THR A 159 -2.70 22.69 9.48
N GLY A 160 -1.61 23.36 9.07
CA GLY A 160 -1.61 24.79 8.85
C GLY A 160 -1.69 25.63 10.14
N ALA A 161 -1.69 25.01 11.32
CA ALA A 161 -1.66 25.70 12.59
C ALA A 161 -0.21 26.03 12.96
N PRO A 162 0.19 27.33 12.98
CA PRO A 162 1.60 27.72 13.14
C PRO A 162 2.22 27.22 14.46
N GLU A 163 1.39 27.06 15.50
CA GLU A 163 1.82 26.66 16.85
C GLU A 163 2.08 25.16 16.98
N MET A 164 1.46 24.34 16.12
CA MET A 164 1.56 22.88 16.20
C MET A 164 2.70 22.30 15.37
N GLY A 165 3.07 22.98 14.28
CA GLY A 165 4.05 22.46 13.33
C GLY A 165 3.63 21.13 12.69
N PRO A 166 4.44 20.60 11.78
CA PRO A 166 4.13 19.32 11.13
C PRO A 166 4.31 18.14 12.11
N MET A 167 3.31 17.26 12.13
CA MET A 167 3.37 15.98 12.86
C MET A 167 3.90 14.88 11.93
N THR A 168 4.92 14.17 12.36
CA THR A 168 5.48 13.02 11.61
C THR A 168 5.29 11.75 12.41
N MET A 169 4.79 10.71 11.75
CA MET A 169 4.62 9.37 12.29
C MET A 169 5.28 8.35 11.37
N THR A 170 6.04 7.44 11.97
CA THR A 170 6.60 6.27 11.27
C THR A 170 5.96 5.00 11.81
N MET A 171 5.62 4.07 10.91
CA MET A 171 4.99 2.81 11.27
C MET A 171 5.40 1.69 10.33
N HIS A 172 5.29 0.46 10.83
CA HIS A 172 5.39 -0.77 10.05
C HIS A 172 4.06 -1.51 10.02
N LEU A 173 3.75 -2.06 8.86
CA LEU A 173 2.61 -2.96 8.66
C LEU A 173 3.14 -4.31 8.21
N ASP A 174 2.82 -5.36 8.96
CA ASP A 174 3.08 -6.76 8.59
C ASP A 174 1.75 -7.48 8.49
N ALA A 175 1.43 -8.01 7.32
CA ALA A 175 0.21 -8.75 7.09
C ALA A 175 0.47 -10.11 6.48
N ASN A 176 -0.27 -11.09 6.96
CA ASN A 176 -0.23 -12.46 6.48
C ASN A 176 -1.65 -12.96 6.24
N ARG A 177 -1.83 -13.66 5.13
CA ARG A 177 -3.04 -14.41 4.87
C ARG A 177 -3.11 -15.61 5.80
N ILE A 178 -4.18 -15.73 6.56
CA ILE A 178 -4.34 -16.75 7.61
C ILE A 178 -5.43 -17.80 7.28
N GLY A 179 -6.07 -17.69 6.13
CA GLY A 179 -7.08 -18.66 5.68
C GLY A 179 -8.12 -18.08 4.73
N GLU A 180 -9.25 -18.76 4.62
CA GLU A 180 -10.39 -18.31 3.84
C GLU A 180 -11.30 -17.42 4.69
N CYS A 181 -12.06 -16.52 4.04
CA CYS A 181 -13.09 -15.74 4.70
C CYS A 181 -14.25 -16.64 5.13
N ASN A 182 -14.70 -16.52 6.37
CA ASN A 182 -15.93 -17.17 6.81
C ASN A 182 -17.13 -16.43 6.20
N ALA A 183 -17.91 -17.11 5.39
CA ALA A 183 -19.07 -16.55 4.67
C ALA A 183 -20.12 -15.84 5.57
N LYS A 184 -20.14 -16.12 6.89
CA LYS A 184 -21.07 -15.50 7.86
C LYS A 184 -20.65 -14.10 8.37
N LYS A 185 -19.47 -13.60 8.08
CA LYS A 185 -18.94 -12.34 8.64
C LYS A 185 -18.65 -11.25 7.58
N ALA A 186 -18.96 -11.51 6.32
CA ALA A 186 -18.72 -10.59 5.22
C ALA A 186 -19.87 -9.60 4.94
N ALA A 187 -20.93 -9.63 5.75
CA ALA A 187 -22.14 -8.79 5.60
C ALA A 187 -22.37 -7.91 6.85
N GLY A 188 -21.37 -7.11 7.21
CA GLY A 188 -21.48 -6.15 8.31
C GLY A 188 -20.61 -4.95 8.08
#